data_9229c0486afe8f2076201c14c9487cf1
#
_entry.id   9229c0486afe8f2076201c14c9487cf1
#
_cell.length_a   1.000
_cell.length_b   1.000
_cell.length_c   1.000
_cell.angle_alpha   90.00
_cell.angle_beta   90.00
_cell.angle_gamma   90.00
#
_symmetry.space_group_name_H-M   'P 1'
#
loop_
_entity.id
_entity.type
_entity.pdbx_description
1 polymer ?
#
loop_
_entity_poly.entity_id
_entity_poly.type
_entity_poly.pdbx_seq_one_letter_code
_entity_poly.pdbx_strand_id
1 'polypeptide(L)'
;IYDACNEMQRDPKNFIFNQFCEFGNYLGHYEVTGQALAAVYNHVAAGSKNPNMRLAAFTSATGSAGTIGAGDRLKELFGTKIVAVEALECPTMLENGFGEHNIQGIGDKHIPLIHNVMNTDVIAAVSDRATDELDVLFNTEAGKRYLVSRKGIPADVVETLTHFGFSAICNTIAAIKTAKLLGLGENDALITIATDGSDLYPSERVKTLARRFNNNFGEVEAAEVFAEHLGTVDTDAMIDCTQRDRSRIFNLGYYTWVEQQGTPLSVFEARRSQSFWKNLRSYIPTWDAMIGEFNQRVAKQKK
;
A
#
# COMPACT_ATOMS: atom_id res chain seq x y z
N ILE A 1 19.33 9.96 6.74
CA ILE A 1 18.18 10.49 7.51
C ILE A 1 18.17 9.88 8.90
N TYR A 2 18.17 8.53 9.06
CA TYR A 2 18.08 7.87 10.38
C TYR A 2 19.15 8.34 11.37
N ASP A 3 20.41 8.45 10.94
CA ASP A 3 21.51 8.91 11.81
C ASP A 3 21.28 10.33 12.33
N ALA A 4 20.83 11.24 11.46
CA ALA A 4 20.49 12.59 11.85
C ALA A 4 19.31 12.65 12.82
N CYS A 5 18.26 11.83 12.60
CA CYS A 5 17.13 11.73 13.51
C CYS A 5 17.54 11.17 14.88
N ASN A 6 18.38 10.14 14.91
CA ASN A 6 18.89 9.54 16.13
C ASN A 6 19.77 10.53 16.93
N GLU A 7 20.55 11.37 16.24
CA GLU A 7 21.34 12.43 16.88
C GLU A 7 20.43 13.50 17.46
N MET A 8 19.45 13.98 16.68
CA MET A 8 18.50 15.01 17.14
C MET A 8 17.67 14.53 18.33
N GLN A 9 17.32 13.25 18.40
CA GLN A 9 16.53 12.67 19.49
C GLN A 9 17.26 12.66 20.84
N ARG A 10 18.60 12.83 20.86
CA ARG A 10 19.37 12.95 22.10
C ARG A 10 19.08 14.26 22.86
N ASP A 11 18.60 15.28 22.18
CA ASP A 11 18.11 16.50 22.82
C ASP A 11 16.63 16.29 23.22
N PRO A 12 16.28 16.33 24.52
CA PRO A 12 14.92 16.12 25.00
C PRO A 12 13.91 17.19 24.53
N LYS A 13 14.37 18.26 23.89
CA LYS A 13 13.49 19.26 23.26
C LYS A 13 12.98 18.81 21.89
N ASN A 14 13.62 17.80 21.29
CA ASN A 14 13.23 17.27 20.00
C ASN A 14 12.36 16.04 20.18
N PHE A 15 11.30 15.95 19.40
CA PHE A 15 10.49 14.75 19.28
C PHE A 15 10.48 14.28 17.82
N ILE A 16 10.91 13.06 17.58
CA ILE A 16 10.98 12.46 16.25
C ILE A 16 9.75 11.59 16.03
N PHE A 17 8.84 12.02 15.14
CA PHE A 17 7.70 11.23 14.71
C PHE A 17 8.16 10.18 13.69
N ASN A 18 8.45 8.98 14.17
CA ASN A 18 8.86 7.87 13.29
C ASN A 18 7.65 7.02 12.92
N GLN A 19 7.11 7.25 11.73
CA GLN A 19 5.93 6.54 11.22
C GLN A 19 6.09 5.01 11.15
N PHE A 20 7.33 4.49 11.17
CA PHE A 20 7.60 3.06 11.10
C PHE A 20 7.48 2.34 12.45
N CYS A 21 7.46 3.07 13.56
CA CYS A 21 7.33 2.51 14.91
C CYS A 21 6.22 3.14 15.75
N GLU A 22 5.60 4.23 15.29
CA GLU A 22 4.51 4.88 16.01
C GLU A 22 3.18 4.14 15.77
N PHE A 23 2.71 3.42 16.78
CA PHE A 23 1.44 2.69 16.69
C PHE A 23 0.22 3.59 16.43
N GLY A 24 0.33 4.90 16.65
CA GLY A 24 -0.68 5.88 16.25
C GLY A 24 -0.93 5.88 14.75
N ASN A 25 0.09 5.67 13.93
CA ASN A 25 -0.06 5.51 12.48
C ASN A 25 -0.92 4.28 12.13
N TYR A 26 -0.65 3.12 12.75
CA TYR A 26 -1.47 1.92 12.58
C TYR A 26 -2.92 2.15 13.03
N LEU A 27 -3.12 2.73 14.23
CA LEU A 27 -4.45 2.95 14.80
C LEU A 27 -5.28 3.95 13.99
N GLY A 28 -4.66 5.03 13.51
CA GLY A 28 -5.32 6.00 12.64
C GLY A 28 -5.83 5.36 11.35
N HIS A 29 -5.01 4.53 10.70
CA HIS A 29 -5.45 3.80 9.51
C HIS A 29 -6.48 2.72 9.81
N TYR A 30 -6.32 1.99 10.92
CA TYR A 30 -7.31 0.99 11.33
C TYR A 30 -8.69 1.61 11.54
N GLU A 31 -8.77 2.73 12.29
CA GLU A 31 -10.04 3.34 12.66
C GLU A 31 -10.61 4.21 11.54
N VAL A 32 -9.81 5.12 10.97
CA VAL A 32 -10.32 6.09 10.00
C VAL A 32 -10.35 5.49 8.59
N THR A 33 -9.21 5.04 8.09
CA THR A 33 -9.11 4.53 6.71
C THR A 33 -9.89 3.23 6.56
N GLY A 34 -9.79 2.32 7.54
CA GLY A 34 -10.51 1.05 7.52
C GLY A 34 -12.02 1.22 7.53
N GLN A 35 -12.55 2.17 8.32
CA GLN A 35 -13.98 2.48 8.31
C GLN A 35 -14.42 3.14 7.00
N ALA A 36 -13.62 4.06 6.45
CA ALA A 36 -13.92 4.69 5.17
C ALA A 36 -14.01 3.65 4.04
N LEU A 37 -13.04 2.73 3.97
CA LEU A 37 -13.07 1.63 3.00
C LEU A 37 -14.27 0.70 3.19
N ALA A 38 -14.61 0.36 4.43
CA ALA A 38 -15.79 -0.42 4.74
C ALA A 38 -17.08 0.29 4.30
N ALA A 39 -17.17 1.61 4.51
CA ALA A 39 -18.32 2.41 4.05
C ALA A 39 -18.42 2.43 2.52
N VAL A 40 -17.30 2.59 1.81
CA VAL A 40 -17.26 2.51 0.33
C VAL A 40 -17.72 1.14 -0.15
N TYR A 41 -17.19 0.07 0.42
CA TYR A 41 -17.62 -1.28 0.06
C TYR A 41 -19.11 -1.49 0.29
N ASN A 42 -19.63 -1.11 1.46
CA ASN A 42 -21.04 -1.26 1.79
C ASN A 42 -21.94 -0.45 0.84
N HIS A 43 -21.51 0.76 0.45
CA HIS A 43 -22.23 1.58 -0.52
C HIS A 43 -22.31 0.91 -1.90
N VAL A 44 -21.18 0.40 -2.38
CA VAL A 44 -21.10 -0.31 -3.68
C VAL A 44 -21.91 -1.61 -3.63
N ALA A 45 -21.80 -2.39 -2.55
CA ALA A 45 -22.55 -3.63 -2.39
C ALA A 45 -24.07 -3.40 -2.34
N ALA A 46 -24.53 -2.34 -1.65
CA ALA A 46 -25.94 -1.99 -1.58
C ALA A 46 -26.52 -1.54 -2.95
N GLY A 47 -25.70 -0.90 -3.79
CA GLY A 47 -26.06 -0.51 -5.15
C GLY A 47 -25.89 -1.62 -6.20
N SER A 48 -25.25 -2.73 -5.84
CA SER A 48 -24.97 -3.82 -6.75
C SER A 48 -26.22 -4.66 -7.03
N LYS A 49 -26.35 -5.13 -8.27
CA LYS A 49 -27.34 -6.15 -8.64
C LYS A 49 -26.93 -7.56 -8.21
N ASN A 50 -25.70 -7.73 -7.71
CA ASN A 50 -25.18 -9.00 -7.27
C ASN A 50 -25.35 -9.16 -5.74
N PRO A 51 -26.34 -9.92 -5.26
CA PRO A 51 -26.57 -10.12 -3.83
C PRO A 51 -25.50 -10.98 -3.15
N ASN A 52 -24.64 -11.64 -3.93
CA ASN A 52 -23.58 -12.51 -3.42
C ASN A 52 -22.21 -11.82 -3.38
N MET A 53 -22.17 -10.50 -3.61
CA MET A 53 -20.91 -9.76 -3.58
C MET A 53 -20.27 -9.84 -2.19
N ARG A 54 -19.00 -10.23 -2.14
CA ARG A 54 -18.18 -10.26 -0.92
C ARG A 54 -16.88 -9.49 -1.12
N LEU A 55 -16.37 -8.90 -0.06
CA LEU A 55 -15.04 -8.26 -0.08
C LEU A 55 -13.98 -9.34 0.15
N ALA A 56 -13.37 -9.81 -0.93
CA ALA A 56 -12.45 -10.95 -0.89
C ALA A 56 -11.03 -10.54 -0.47
N ALA A 57 -10.52 -9.40 -0.95
CA ALA A 57 -9.16 -8.95 -0.67
C ALA A 57 -9.05 -7.44 -0.54
N PHE A 58 -8.09 -7.02 0.29
CA PHE A 58 -7.55 -5.67 0.38
C PHE A 58 -6.08 -5.70 -0.04
N THR A 59 -5.73 -4.94 -1.07
CA THR A 59 -4.39 -4.88 -1.63
C THR A 59 -3.81 -3.50 -1.40
N SER A 60 -2.64 -3.40 -0.79
CA SER A 60 -2.03 -2.11 -0.51
C SER A 60 -0.51 -2.17 -0.59
N ALA A 61 0.05 -1.31 -1.43
CA ALA A 61 1.47 -1.00 -1.41
C ALA A 61 1.83 -0.39 -0.06
N THR A 62 2.90 -0.88 0.53
CA THR A 62 3.25 -0.55 1.91
C THR A 62 4.68 0.00 2.01
N GLY A 63 4.82 1.10 2.75
CA GLY A 63 6.09 1.63 3.24
C GLY A 63 6.11 1.49 4.76
N SER A 64 5.48 2.42 5.48
CA SER A 64 5.40 2.39 6.95
C SER A 64 4.47 1.31 7.51
N ALA A 65 3.71 0.61 6.69
CA ALA A 65 2.66 -0.35 7.03
C ALA A 65 1.39 0.26 7.68
N GLY A 66 1.24 1.58 7.67
CA GLY A 66 0.05 2.23 8.20
C GLY A 66 -1.23 1.73 7.52
N THR A 67 -1.28 1.73 6.19
CA THR A 67 -2.45 1.26 5.41
C THR A 67 -2.79 -0.23 5.65
N ILE A 68 -1.82 -1.07 6.02
CA ILE A 68 -2.08 -2.46 6.41
C ILE A 68 -2.99 -2.53 7.65
N GLY A 69 -2.92 -1.53 8.54
CA GLY A 69 -3.87 -1.41 9.65
C GLY A 69 -5.32 -1.29 9.21
N ALA A 70 -5.61 -0.61 8.09
CA ALA A 70 -6.95 -0.60 7.49
C ALA A 70 -7.36 -2.01 7.00
N GLY A 71 -6.42 -2.78 6.48
CA GLY A 71 -6.63 -4.18 6.12
C GLY A 71 -7.05 -5.04 7.31
N ASP A 72 -6.44 -4.83 8.48
CA ASP A 72 -6.85 -5.52 9.72
C ASP A 72 -8.32 -5.25 10.06
N ARG A 73 -8.78 -4.00 9.90
CA ARG A 73 -10.19 -3.64 10.09
C ARG A 73 -11.11 -4.34 9.11
N LEU A 74 -10.76 -4.33 7.83
CA LEU A 74 -11.55 -5.01 6.79
C LEU A 74 -11.62 -6.52 7.02
N LYS A 75 -10.51 -7.12 7.44
CA LYS A 75 -10.45 -8.55 7.75
C LYS A 75 -11.35 -8.92 8.93
N GLU A 76 -11.42 -8.09 9.96
CA GLU A 76 -12.33 -8.29 11.10
C GLU A 76 -13.79 -8.16 10.71
N LEU A 77 -14.13 -7.20 9.84
CA LEU A 77 -15.51 -6.95 9.44
C LEU A 77 -16.02 -7.95 8.39
N PHE A 78 -15.19 -8.34 7.44
CA PHE A 78 -15.62 -9.06 6.25
C PHE A 78 -14.86 -10.37 5.98
N GLY A 79 -13.85 -10.71 6.79
CA GLY A 79 -12.98 -11.85 6.52
C GLY A 79 -12.01 -11.64 5.34
N THR A 80 -11.80 -10.40 4.93
CA THR A 80 -10.98 -9.98 3.79
C THR A 80 -9.54 -10.47 3.90
N LYS A 81 -8.95 -10.98 2.82
CA LYS A 81 -7.52 -11.27 2.72
C LYS A 81 -6.72 -9.98 2.65
N ILE A 82 -5.60 -9.92 3.38
CA ILE A 82 -4.69 -8.77 3.38
C ILE A 82 -3.50 -9.09 2.48
N VAL A 83 -3.28 -8.24 1.47
CA VAL A 83 -2.17 -8.33 0.53
C VAL A 83 -1.25 -7.13 0.72
N ALA A 84 -0.07 -7.36 1.26
CA ALA A 84 0.97 -6.34 1.36
C ALA A 84 1.80 -6.34 0.08
N VAL A 85 1.95 -5.16 -0.53
CA VAL A 85 2.63 -5.00 -1.82
C VAL A 85 3.92 -4.21 -1.63
N GLU A 86 4.96 -4.62 -2.33
CA GLU A 86 6.25 -3.93 -2.36
C GLU A 86 6.78 -3.83 -3.80
N ALA A 87 7.84 -3.04 -3.98
CA ALA A 87 8.54 -2.98 -5.26
C ALA A 87 9.40 -4.23 -5.45
N LEU A 88 9.38 -4.80 -6.66
CA LEU A 88 10.20 -5.98 -6.99
C LEU A 88 11.71 -5.68 -6.88
N GLU A 89 12.09 -4.43 -7.11
CA GLU A 89 13.46 -3.93 -6.96
C GLU A 89 13.90 -3.80 -5.49
N CYS A 90 12.94 -3.83 -4.54
CA CYS A 90 13.19 -3.84 -3.09
C CYS A 90 12.35 -4.92 -2.39
N PRO A 91 12.61 -6.22 -2.65
CA PRO A 91 11.74 -7.33 -2.26
C PRO A 91 12.03 -7.77 -0.81
N THR A 92 11.83 -6.88 0.15
CA THR A 92 12.17 -7.11 1.56
C THR A 92 11.33 -8.24 2.17
N MET A 93 10.02 -8.24 1.94
CA MET A 93 9.12 -9.27 2.46
C MET A 93 9.18 -10.56 1.64
N LEU A 94 9.28 -10.44 0.32
CA LEU A 94 9.28 -11.57 -0.59
C LEU A 94 10.56 -12.40 -0.46
N GLU A 95 11.74 -11.75 -0.57
CA GLU A 95 13.04 -12.40 -0.74
C GLU A 95 14.10 -12.02 0.30
N ASN A 96 13.76 -11.26 1.35
CA ASN A 96 14.70 -10.67 2.32
C ASN A 96 15.72 -9.73 1.66
N GLY A 97 15.37 -9.16 0.51
CA GLY A 97 16.23 -8.30 -0.26
C GLY A 97 16.03 -6.81 0.06
N PHE A 98 16.85 -6.01 -0.56
CA PHE A 98 16.68 -4.56 -0.60
C PHE A 98 17.28 -4.01 -1.89
N GLY A 99 16.79 -2.83 -2.30
CA GLY A 99 17.31 -2.12 -3.45
C GLY A 99 16.68 -0.74 -3.57
N GLU A 100 17.10 0.00 -4.57
CA GLU A 100 16.46 1.26 -4.92
C GLU A 100 15.31 0.98 -5.88
N HIS A 101 14.21 1.69 -5.70
CA HIS A 101 13.04 1.61 -6.55
C HIS A 101 12.45 2.99 -6.83
N ASN A 102 11.64 3.09 -7.89
CA ASN A 102 11.04 4.34 -8.35
C ASN A 102 9.55 4.48 -7.99
N ILE A 103 8.91 3.46 -7.43
CA ILE A 103 7.52 3.57 -6.98
C ILE A 103 7.49 4.47 -5.74
N GLN A 104 7.18 5.77 -5.94
CA GLN A 104 7.26 6.78 -4.90
C GLN A 104 6.29 6.48 -3.75
N GLY A 105 6.73 6.75 -2.53
CA GLY A 105 5.91 6.67 -1.32
C GLY A 105 5.67 5.27 -0.76
N ILE A 106 6.28 4.22 -1.31
CA ILE A 106 6.20 2.85 -0.80
C ILE A 106 7.59 2.27 -0.50
N GLY A 107 7.60 1.08 0.09
CA GLY A 107 8.81 0.29 0.31
C GLY A 107 9.64 0.77 1.50
N ASP A 108 10.38 -0.16 2.06
CA ASP A 108 11.42 0.08 3.04
C ASP A 108 12.38 -1.11 3.08
N LYS A 109 13.61 -0.86 3.53
CA LYS A 109 14.67 -1.88 3.69
C LYS A 109 14.46 -2.77 4.91
N HIS A 110 13.47 -2.50 5.73
CA HIS A 110 13.15 -3.24 6.95
C HIS A 110 11.64 -3.36 7.14
N ILE A 111 11.23 -4.31 7.94
CA ILE A 111 9.83 -4.51 8.30
C ILE A 111 9.46 -3.49 9.38
N PRO A 112 8.47 -2.62 9.18
CA PRO A 112 8.03 -1.67 10.19
C PRO A 112 7.60 -2.34 11.48
N LEU A 113 7.88 -1.70 12.64
CA LEU A 113 7.43 -2.21 13.93
C LEU A 113 5.91 -2.32 14.00
N ILE A 114 5.22 -1.40 13.33
CA ILE A 114 3.75 -1.34 13.30
C ILE A 114 3.10 -2.26 12.27
N HIS A 115 3.88 -3.08 11.54
CA HIS A 115 3.31 -4.06 10.61
C HIS A 115 2.80 -5.31 11.37
N ASN A 116 1.51 -5.58 11.28
CA ASN A 116 0.90 -6.81 11.79
C ASN A 116 1.16 -7.98 10.83
N VAL A 117 2.43 -8.38 10.73
CA VAL A 117 2.90 -9.42 9.79
C VAL A 117 2.14 -10.74 9.97
N MET A 118 1.84 -11.10 11.23
CA MET A 118 1.17 -12.36 11.53
C MET A 118 -0.28 -12.41 11.04
N ASN A 119 -0.86 -11.27 10.63
CA ASN A 119 -2.19 -11.16 10.04
C ASN A 119 -2.20 -10.95 8.53
N THR A 120 -1.02 -10.74 7.92
CA THR A 120 -0.86 -10.58 6.46
C THR A 120 -1.02 -11.94 5.77
N ASP A 121 -1.85 -12.01 4.73
CA ASP A 121 -2.15 -13.26 4.02
C ASP A 121 -1.26 -13.48 2.82
N VAL A 122 -1.00 -12.42 2.03
CA VAL A 122 -0.26 -12.51 0.77
C VAL A 122 0.77 -11.39 0.71
N ILE A 123 1.94 -11.71 0.18
CA ILE A 123 2.92 -10.72 -0.27
C ILE A 123 2.91 -10.71 -1.80
N ALA A 124 2.94 -9.53 -2.39
CA ALA A 124 3.05 -9.34 -3.83
C ALA A 124 4.11 -8.30 -4.14
N ALA A 125 4.89 -8.51 -5.19
CA ALA A 125 5.82 -7.51 -5.68
C ALA A 125 5.46 -7.07 -7.10
N VAL A 126 5.67 -5.78 -7.37
CA VAL A 126 5.41 -5.14 -8.67
C VAL A 126 6.66 -4.37 -9.07
N SER A 127 7.08 -4.52 -10.34
CA SER A 127 8.28 -3.85 -10.85
C SER A 127 8.05 -2.35 -11.08
N ASP A 128 9.07 -1.55 -10.78
CA ASP A 128 9.20 -0.15 -11.18
C ASP A 128 8.94 0.03 -12.68
N ARG A 129 9.50 -0.87 -13.47
CA ARG A 129 9.34 -0.84 -14.92
C ARG A 129 7.87 -0.85 -15.33
N ALA A 130 7.07 -1.69 -14.68
CA ALA A 130 5.65 -1.79 -14.97
C ALA A 130 4.91 -0.48 -14.63
N THR A 131 5.20 0.11 -13.49
CA THR A 131 4.56 1.37 -13.07
C THR A 131 5.01 2.56 -13.92
N ASP A 132 6.30 2.66 -14.23
CA ASP A 132 6.88 3.72 -15.06
C ASP A 132 6.30 3.71 -16.49
N GLU A 133 6.27 2.53 -17.11
CA GLU A 133 5.81 2.39 -18.50
C GLU A 133 4.28 2.55 -18.59
N LEU A 134 3.52 2.09 -17.60
CA LEU A 134 2.07 2.33 -17.53
C LEU A 134 1.73 3.80 -17.27
N ASP A 135 2.52 4.54 -16.50
CA ASP A 135 2.35 5.99 -16.38
C ASP A 135 2.49 6.69 -17.73
N VAL A 136 3.46 6.26 -18.55
CA VAL A 136 3.61 6.77 -19.93
C VAL A 136 2.39 6.40 -20.79
N LEU A 137 1.91 5.15 -20.73
CA LEU A 137 0.75 4.70 -21.47
C LEU A 137 -0.51 5.50 -21.10
N PHE A 138 -0.74 5.75 -19.82
CA PHE A 138 -1.95 6.42 -19.33
C PHE A 138 -1.96 7.93 -19.58
N ASN A 139 -0.77 8.56 -19.71
CA ASN A 139 -0.65 10.01 -19.69
C ASN A 139 -0.06 10.63 -20.98
N THR A 140 0.17 9.82 -22.02
CA THR A 140 0.57 10.34 -23.33
C THR A 140 -0.58 10.30 -24.33
N GLU A 141 -0.58 11.21 -25.31
CA GLU A 141 -1.59 11.24 -26.37
C GLU A 141 -1.63 9.95 -27.19
N ALA A 142 -0.47 9.32 -27.43
CA ALA A 142 -0.40 8.06 -28.17
C ALA A 142 -0.99 6.91 -27.36
N GLY A 143 -0.68 6.85 -26.05
CA GLY A 143 -1.20 5.85 -25.14
C GLY A 143 -2.72 5.97 -24.97
N LYS A 144 -3.24 7.17 -24.72
CA LYS A 144 -4.68 7.42 -24.60
C LYS A 144 -5.43 7.04 -25.88
N ARG A 145 -4.91 7.43 -27.05
CA ARG A 145 -5.51 7.02 -28.35
C ARG A 145 -5.52 5.50 -28.50
N TYR A 146 -4.44 4.82 -28.15
CA TYR A 146 -4.38 3.37 -28.20
C TYR A 146 -5.44 2.71 -27.32
N LEU A 147 -5.58 3.16 -26.07
CA LEU A 147 -6.57 2.64 -25.13
C LEU A 147 -8.01 2.82 -25.65
N VAL A 148 -8.31 3.98 -26.22
CA VAL A 148 -9.65 4.24 -26.81
C VAL A 148 -9.85 3.45 -28.09
N SER A 149 -8.93 3.56 -29.07
CA SER A 149 -9.17 3.07 -30.43
C SER A 149 -8.95 1.56 -30.58
N ARG A 150 -7.99 0.99 -29.84
CA ARG A 150 -7.62 -0.43 -29.95
C ARG A 150 -8.18 -1.31 -28.82
N LYS A 151 -8.33 -0.72 -27.61
CA LYS A 151 -8.87 -1.46 -26.47
C LYS A 151 -10.36 -1.18 -26.25
N GLY A 152 -10.93 -0.18 -26.93
CA GLY A 152 -12.35 0.14 -26.83
C GLY A 152 -12.73 0.72 -25.48
N ILE A 153 -11.78 1.25 -24.71
CA ILE A 153 -12.04 1.87 -23.42
C ILE A 153 -12.70 3.23 -23.66
N PRO A 154 -13.82 3.57 -23.01
CA PRO A 154 -14.46 4.87 -23.15
C PRO A 154 -13.47 6.01 -22.85
N ALA A 155 -13.53 7.08 -23.66
CA ALA A 155 -12.57 8.18 -23.56
C ALA A 155 -12.62 8.89 -22.20
N ASP A 156 -13.81 9.04 -21.62
CA ASP A 156 -14.01 9.60 -20.28
C ASP A 156 -13.33 8.74 -19.20
N VAL A 157 -13.35 7.42 -19.33
CA VAL A 157 -12.62 6.51 -18.44
C VAL A 157 -11.12 6.67 -18.60
N VAL A 158 -10.62 6.74 -19.86
CA VAL A 158 -9.18 6.93 -20.13
C VAL A 158 -8.66 8.23 -19.51
N GLU A 159 -9.45 9.31 -19.57
CA GLU A 159 -9.06 10.59 -18.93
C GLU A 159 -8.93 10.48 -17.40
N THR A 160 -9.65 9.59 -16.74
CA THR A 160 -9.52 9.38 -15.29
C THR A 160 -8.23 8.66 -14.89
N LEU A 161 -7.53 7.99 -15.80
CA LEU A 161 -6.28 7.29 -15.50
C LEU A 161 -5.15 8.22 -15.03
N THR A 162 -5.23 9.51 -15.33
CA THR A 162 -4.32 10.52 -14.80
C THR A 162 -4.38 10.66 -13.27
N HIS A 163 -5.46 10.19 -12.62
CA HIS A 163 -5.56 10.15 -11.16
C HIS A 163 -4.76 9.00 -10.53
N PHE A 164 -4.15 8.13 -11.33
CA PHE A 164 -3.32 7.03 -10.86
C PHE A 164 -1.85 7.43 -10.89
N GLY A 165 -1.27 7.78 -9.73
CA GLY A 165 0.17 7.88 -9.56
C GLY A 165 0.82 6.50 -9.43
N PHE A 166 2.13 6.45 -9.23
CA PHE A 166 2.90 5.19 -9.26
C PHE A 166 2.39 4.15 -8.27
N SER A 167 2.11 4.53 -7.02
CA SER A 167 1.60 3.59 -6.03
C SER A 167 0.19 3.08 -6.37
N ALA A 168 -0.66 3.90 -7.01
CA ALA A 168 -1.99 3.49 -7.44
C ALA A 168 -1.91 2.50 -8.63
N ILE A 169 -0.99 2.72 -9.59
CA ILE A 169 -0.71 1.79 -10.68
C ILE A 169 -0.16 0.47 -10.11
N CYS A 170 0.80 0.54 -9.20
CA CYS A 170 1.34 -0.62 -8.48
C CYS A 170 0.23 -1.43 -7.82
N ASN A 171 -0.64 -0.77 -7.07
CA ASN A 171 -1.79 -1.39 -6.41
C ASN A 171 -2.75 -2.05 -7.40
N THR A 172 -2.98 -1.43 -8.56
CA THR A 172 -3.85 -2.00 -9.61
C THR A 172 -3.26 -3.28 -10.19
N ILE A 173 -1.96 -3.31 -10.50
CA ILE A 173 -1.27 -4.51 -10.97
C ILE A 173 -1.34 -5.60 -9.90
N ALA A 174 -1.03 -5.26 -8.65
CA ALA A 174 -1.10 -6.19 -7.53
C ALA A 174 -2.52 -6.72 -7.29
N ALA A 175 -3.54 -5.89 -7.53
CA ALA A 175 -4.94 -6.32 -7.48
C ALA A 175 -5.27 -7.38 -8.55
N ILE A 176 -4.79 -7.20 -9.79
CA ILE A 176 -4.93 -8.19 -10.87
C ILE A 176 -4.21 -9.49 -10.50
N LYS A 177 -2.97 -9.40 -10.03
CA LYS A 177 -2.18 -10.56 -9.55
C LYS A 177 -2.91 -11.28 -8.43
N THR A 178 -3.46 -10.55 -7.45
CA THR A 178 -4.22 -11.10 -6.32
C THR A 178 -5.50 -11.81 -6.78
N ALA A 179 -6.24 -11.21 -7.71
CA ALA A 179 -7.46 -11.83 -8.25
C ALA A 179 -7.13 -13.16 -8.92
N LYS A 180 -6.04 -13.23 -9.67
CA LYS A 180 -5.57 -14.48 -10.31
C LYS A 180 -5.11 -15.51 -9.28
N LEU A 181 -4.30 -15.11 -8.29
CA LEU A 181 -3.78 -16.02 -7.26
C LEU A 181 -4.92 -16.66 -6.45
N LEU A 182 -5.92 -15.87 -6.07
CA LEU A 182 -7.03 -16.30 -5.23
C LEU A 182 -8.20 -16.90 -6.05
N GLY A 183 -8.12 -16.93 -7.38
CA GLY A 183 -9.18 -17.42 -8.26
C GLY A 183 -10.48 -16.64 -8.08
N LEU A 184 -10.39 -15.30 -7.93
CA LEU A 184 -11.55 -14.45 -7.71
C LEU A 184 -12.45 -14.41 -8.94
N GLY A 185 -13.76 -14.36 -8.73
CA GLY A 185 -14.79 -14.35 -9.75
C GLY A 185 -15.72 -13.16 -9.65
N GLU A 186 -16.84 -13.23 -10.37
CA GLU A 186 -17.81 -12.12 -10.47
C GLU A 186 -18.49 -11.72 -9.15
N ASN A 187 -18.43 -12.58 -8.14
CA ASN A 187 -18.97 -12.31 -6.81
C ASN A 187 -17.96 -11.68 -5.86
N ASP A 188 -16.71 -11.55 -6.28
CA ASP A 188 -15.62 -11.11 -5.43
C ASP A 188 -15.26 -9.65 -5.74
N ALA A 189 -15.35 -8.82 -4.73
CA ALA A 189 -14.78 -7.47 -4.75
C ALA A 189 -13.39 -7.46 -4.16
N LEU A 190 -12.51 -6.68 -4.76
CA LEU A 190 -11.20 -6.33 -4.23
C LEU A 190 -11.14 -4.82 -4.05
N ILE A 191 -10.60 -4.36 -2.94
CA ILE A 191 -10.43 -2.95 -2.66
C ILE A 191 -8.95 -2.60 -2.52
N THR A 192 -8.56 -1.44 -3.02
CA THR A 192 -7.20 -0.91 -2.91
C THR A 192 -7.19 0.59 -2.68
N ILE A 193 -6.00 1.17 -2.53
CA ILE A 193 -5.79 2.60 -2.29
C ILE A 193 -5.22 3.27 -3.54
N ALA A 194 -5.82 4.36 -3.96
CA ALA A 194 -5.23 5.34 -4.86
C ALA A 194 -4.94 6.61 -4.07
N THR A 195 -3.66 6.93 -3.88
CA THR A 195 -3.22 8.03 -2.99
C THR A 195 -3.08 9.34 -3.74
N ASP A 196 -2.24 9.38 -4.74
CA ASP A 196 -1.88 10.55 -5.52
C ASP A 196 -2.10 10.32 -7.01
N GLY A 197 -2.08 11.40 -7.79
CA GLY A 197 -2.22 11.38 -9.23
C GLY A 197 -0.87 11.47 -9.94
N SER A 198 -0.88 11.14 -11.22
CA SER A 198 0.28 11.18 -12.11
C SER A 198 0.80 12.61 -12.37
N ASP A 199 0.02 13.63 -12.06
CA ASP A 199 0.40 15.04 -12.13
C ASP A 199 1.53 15.43 -11.17
N LEU A 200 1.81 14.62 -10.17
CA LEU A 200 2.97 14.78 -9.28
C LEU A 200 4.28 14.26 -9.89
N TYR A 201 4.23 13.51 -10.98
CA TYR A 201 5.38 12.77 -11.54
C TYR A 201 5.78 13.13 -12.97
N PRO A 202 5.60 14.38 -13.48
CA PRO A 202 5.92 14.70 -14.88
C PRO A 202 7.41 14.52 -15.20
N SER A 203 8.29 14.75 -14.22
CA SER A 203 9.74 14.57 -14.39
C SER A 203 10.11 13.10 -14.58
N GLU A 204 9.45 12.20 -13.90
CA GLU A 204 9.71 10.75 -14.01
C GLU A 204 9.22 10.22 -15.35
N ARG A 205 8.08 10.71 -15.85
CA ARG A 205 7.60 10.38 -17.19
C ARG A 205 8.58 10.80 -18.29
N VAL A 206 9.16 11.99 -18.19
CA VAL A 206 10.20 12.45 -19.11
C VAL A 206 11.42 11.53 -19.09
N LYS A 207 11.89 11.14 -17.91
CA LYS A 207 13.01 10.20 -17.75
C LYS A 207 12.68 8.83 -18.35
N THR A 208 11.48 8.33 -18.13
CA THR A 208 11.03 7.04 -18.66
C THR A 208 10.93 7.07 -20.18
N LEU A 209 10.35 8.13 -20.75
CA LEU A 209 10.31 8.32 -22.20
C LEU A 209 11.71 8.31 -22.83
N ALA A 210 12.66 9.02 -22.21
CA ALA A 210 14.04 9.05 -22.72
C ALA A 210 14.73 7.69 -22.57
N ARG A 211 14.64 7.05 -21.40
CA ARG A 211 15.36 5.83 -21.06
C ARG A 211 14.82 4.60 -21.76
N ARG A 212 13.49 4.48 -21.88
CA ARG A 212 12.80 3.28 -22.36
C ARG A 212 12.38 3.35 -23.81
N PHE A 213 12.07 4.54 -24.31
CA PHE A 213 11.44 4.73 -25.62
C PHE A 213 12.23 5.67 -26.54
N ASN A 214 13.44 6.10 -26.17
CA ASN A 214 14.24 7.07 -26.94
C ASN A 214 13.43 8.33 -27.31
N ASN A 215 12.54 8.79 -26.45
CA ASN A 215 11.57 9.88 -26.66
C ASN A 215 10.60 9.63 -27.84
N ASN A 216 10.43 8.40 -28.26
CA ASN A 216 9.50 8.01 -29.33
C ASN A 216 8.50 6.99 -28.78
N PHE A 217 7.34 7.46 -28.34
CA PHE A 217 6.26 6.61 -27.84
C PHE A 217 5.06 6.72 -28.77
N GLY A 218 4.79 5.68 -29.51
CA GLY A 218 3.71 5.57 -30.47
C GLY A 218 2.74 4.43 -30.18
N GLU A 219 2.00 4.01 -31.20
CA GLU A 219 0.98 2.96 -31.07
C GLU A 219 1.63 1.58 -30.81
N VAL A 220 2.80 1.32 -31.37
CA VAL A 220 3.50 0.03 -31.18
C VAL A 220 3.97 -0.10 -29.74
N GLU A 221 4.68 0.91 -29.23
CA GLU A 221 5.13 0.92 -27.84
C GLU A 221 3.96 0.87 -26.86
N ALA A 222 2.84 1.55 -27.15
CA ALA A 222 1.63 1.48 -26.35
C ALA A 222 1.04 0.07 -26.32
N ALA A 223 1.07 -0.66 -27.45
CA ALA A 223 0.61 -2.04 -27.53
C ALA A 223 1.52 -3.00 -26.75
N GLU A 224 2.85 -2.81 -26.84
CA GLU A 224 3.83 -3.61 -26.08
C GLU A 224 3.67 -3.40 -24.59
N VAL A 225 3.60 -2.15 -24.12
CA VAL A 225 3.40 -1.81 -22.71
C VAL A 225 2.09 -2.40 -22.16
N PHE A 226 1.00 -2.26 -22.90
CA PHE A 226 -0.28 -2.84 -22.50
C PHE A 226 -0.22 -4.37 -22.42
N ALA A 227 0.39 -5.00 -23.41
CA ALA A 227 0.47 -6.46 -23.47
C ALA A 227 1.33 -6.98 -22.31
N GLU A 228 2.48 -6.38 -22.06
CA GLU A 228 3.42 -6.83 -21.03
C GLU A 228 2.88 -6.59 -19.62
N HIS A 229 2.38 -5.39 -19.33
CA HIS A 229 2.08 -4.98 -17.96
C HIS A 229 0.61 -5.11 -17.55
N LEU A 230 -0.30 -5.35 -18.48
CA LEU A 230 -1.72 -5.59 -18.17
C LEU A 230 -2.23 -6.89 -18.79
N GLY A 231 -1.86 -7.18 -20.03
CA GLY A 231 -2.37 -8.35 -20.77
C GLY A 231 -1.83 -9.69 -20.26
N THR A 232 -0.56 -9.72 -19.89
CA THR A 232 0.14 -10.96 -19.46
C THR A 232 0.44 -11.01 -17.97
N VAL A 233 -0.12 -10.10 -17.17
CA VAL A 233 0.05 -10.14 -15.70
C VAL A 233 -0.26 -11.54 -15.19
N ASP A 234 0.66 -12.14 -14.46
CA ASP A 234 0.55 -13.47 -13.85
C ASP A 234 0.70 -13.39 -12.32
N THR A 235 0.99 -14.52 -11.68
CA THR A 235 1.15 -14.64 -10.24
C THR A 235 2.61 -14.80 -9.80
N ASP A 236 3.55 -14.45 -10.67
CA ASP A 236 4.96 -14.38 -10.31
C ASP A 236 5.22 -13.39 -9.16
N ALA A 237 6.36 -13.49 -8.49
CA ALA A 237 6.71 -12.61 -7.38
C ALA A 237 5.57 -12.42 -6.34
N MET A 238 4.89 -13.51 -5.99
CA MET A 238 3.87 -13.56 -4.94
C MET A 238 4.11 -14.72 -3.99
N ILE A 239 3.69 -14.55 -2.73
CA ILE A 239 3.65 -15.62 -1.72
C ILE A 239 2.28 -15.61 -1.05
N ASP A 240 1.54 -16.73 -1.14
CA ASP A 240 0.44 -17.03 -0.21
C ASP A 240 1.05 -17.50 1.10
N CYS A 241 1.03 -16.62 2.11
CA CYS A 241 1.86 -16.75 3.31
C CYS A 241 1.43 -17.92 4.20
N THR A 242 2.32 -18.89 4.34
CA THR A 242 2.24 -19.87 5.41
C THR A 242 2.62 -19.25 6.75
N GLN A 243 2.42 -19.99 7.85
CA GLN A 243 2.92 -19.57 9.17
C GLN A 243 4.44 -19.40 9.20
N ARG A 244 5.16 -20.19 8.41
CA ARG A 244 6.62 -20.11 8.28
C ARG A 244 7.03 -18.81 7.59
N ASP A 245 6.34 -18.43 6.53
CA ASP A 245 6.62 -17.20 5.80
C ASP A 245 6.38 -15.97 6.67
N ARG A 246 5.24 -15.91 7.36
CA ARG A 246 4.96 -14.84 8.33
C ARG A 246 6.03 -14.75 9.42
N SER A 247 6.48 -15.90 9.96
CA SER A 247 7.53 -15.92 10.99
C SER A 247 8.87 -15.45 10.44
N ARG A 248 9.21 -15.80 9.20
CA ARG A 248 10.42 -15.32 8.51
C ARG A 248 10.39 -13.81 8.35
N ILE A 249 9.31 -13.27 7.78
CA ILE A 249 9.13 -11.83 7.55
C ILE A 249 9.16 -11.07 8.89
N PHE A 250 8.46 -11.56 9.90
CA PHE A 250 8.46 -10.98 11.24
C PHE A 250 9.89 -10.86 11.81
N ASN A 251 10.68 -11.91 11.68
CA ASN A 251 12.04 -11.96 12.21
C ASN A 251 13.00 -10.99 11.51
N LEU A 252 12.74 -10.56 10.28
CA LEU A 252 13.55 -9.54 9.60
C LEU A 252 13.58 -8.21 10.36
N GLY A 253 12.56 -7.92 11.15
CA GLY A 253 12.52 -6.71 11.98
C GLY A 253 13.37 -6.77 13.25
N TYR A 254 13.89 -7.94 13.65
CA TYR A 254 14.58 -8.10 14.93
C TYR A 254 15.79 -7.18 15.08
N TYR A 255 16.72 -7.22 14.12
CA TYR A 255 17.93 -6.40 14.21
C TYR A 255 17.64 -4.91 14.24
N THR A 256 16.73 -4.45 13.40
CA THR A 256 16.35 -3.04 13.35
C THR A 256 15.74 -2.58 14.66
N TRP A 257 14.73 -3.31 15.16
CA TRP A 257 13.94 -2.80 16.28
C TRP A 257 14.52 -3.16 17.63
N VAL A 258 15.03 -4.38 17.81
CA VAL A 258 15.57 -4.82 19.11
C VAL A 258 17.02 -4.35 19.28
N GLU A 259 17.90 -4.70 18.33
CA GLU A 259 19.33 -4.46 18.48
C GLU A 259 19.72 -2.99 18.22
N GLN A 260 19.15 -2.36 17.19
CA GLN A 260 19.55 -1.01 16.78
C GLN A 260 18.69 0.08 17.44
N GLN A 261 17.39 -0.13 17.60
CA GLN A 261 16.45 0.87 18.12
C GLN A 261 16.07 0.64 19.59
N GLY A 262 16.57 -0.43 20.22
CA GLY A 262 16.39 -0.71 21.65
C GLY A 262 14.97 -1.07 22.06
N THR A 263 14.11 -1.50 21.14
CA THR A 263 12.77 -2.00 21.50
C THR A 263 12.93 -3.24 22.38
N PRO A 264 12.29 -3.29 23.58
CA PRO A 264 12.37 -4.47 24.42
C PRO A 264 11.91 -5.73 23.70
N LEU A 265 12.68 -6.81 23.80
CA LEU A 265 12.37 -8.08 23.13
C LEU A 265 10.95 -8.58 23.46
N SER A 266 10.50 -8.38 24.70
CA SER A 266 9.14 -8.75 25.11
C SER A 266 8.06 -7.99 24.34
N VAL A 267 8.27 -6.71 24.04
CA VAL A 267 7.36 -5.89 23.23
C VAL A 267 7.42 -6.33 21.78
N PHE A 268 8.62 -6.58 21.25
CA PHE A 268 8.81 -7.10 19.90
C PHE A 268 8.05 -8.42 19.69
N GLU A 269 8.25 -9.40 20.57
CA GLU A 269 7.62 -10.72 20.48
C GLU A 269 6.10 -10.69 20.74
N ALA A 270 5.61 -9.79 21.61
CA ALA A 270 4.18 -9.67 21.88
C ALA A 270 3.35 -9.42 20.60
N ARG A 271 3.92 -8.75 19.60
CA ARG A 271 3.27 -8.46 18.31
C ARG A 271 2.93 -9.71 17.48
N ARG A 272 3.48 -10.89 17.82
CA ARG A 272 3.07 -12.15 17.19
C ARG A 272 1.64 -12.53 17.51
N SER A 273 1.12 -12.06 18.64
CA SER A 273 -0.24 -12.37 19.07
C SER A 273 -1.23 -11.30 18.60
N GLN A 274 -2.36 -11.73 18.04
CA GLN A 274 -3.44 -10.81 17.67
C GLN A 274 -4.08 -10.14 18.90
N SER A 275 -3.89 -10.69 20.11
CA SER A 275 -4.30 -10.02 21.35
C SER A 275 -3.54 -8.72 21.60
N PHE A 276 -2.26 -8.63 21.23
CA PHE A 276 -1.49 -7.39 21.30
C PHE A 276 -2.15 -6.29 20.47
N TRP A 277 -2.47 -6.56 19.21
CA TRP A 277 -3.10 -5.60 18.29
C TRP A 277 -4.50 -5.20 18.74
N LYS A 278 -5.28 -6.14 19.28
CA LYS A 278 -6.59 -5.84 19.88
C LYS A 278 -6.47 -4.93 21.09
N ASN A 279 -5.49 -5.18 21.95
CA ASN A 279 -5.26 -4.36 23.14
C ASN A 279 -4.82 -2.93 22.78
N LEU A 280 -4.01 -2.73 21.72
CA LEU A 280 -3.68 -1.40 21.25
C LEU A 280 -4.92 -0.56 20.92
N ARG A 281 -5.94 -1.17 20.33
CA ARG A 281 -7.17 -0.48 19.94
C ARG A 281 -7.99 -0.01 21.14
N SER A 282 -7.80 -0.61 22.31
CA SER A 282 -8.45 -0.17 23.54
C SER A 282 -8.03 1.24 24.00
N TYR A 283 -6.90 1.76 23.48
CA TYR A 283 -6.45 3.12 23.76
C TYR A 283 -7.19 4.20 22.93
N ILE A 284 -7.90 3.84 21.86
CA ILE A 284 -8.57 4.79 20.98
C ILE A 284 -9.54 5.71 21.74
N PRO A 285 -10.46 5.22 22.59
CA PRO A 285 -11.35 6.09 23.35
C PRO A 285 -10.62 7.06 24.29
N THR A 286 -9.49 6.61 24.87
CA THR A 286 -8.67 7.47 25.72
C THR A 286 -8.02 8.60 24.90
N TRP A 287 -7.51 8.28 23.71
CA TRP A 287 -6.91 9.26 22.81
C TRP A 287 -7.94 10.26 22.29
N ASP A 288 -9.14 9.79 21.94
CA ASP A 288 -10.24 10.67 21.51
C ASP A 288 -10.63 11.66 22.62
N ALA A 289 -10.68 11.20 23.87
CA ALA A 289 -10.93 12.07 25.03
C ALA A 289 -9.81 13.11 25.20
N MET A 290 -8.55 12.73 25.07
CA MET A 290 -7.38 13.64 25.14
C MET A 290 -7.40 14.67 24.00
N ILE A 291 -7.72 14.25 22.78
CA ILE A 291 -7.87 15.14 21.62
C ILE A 291 -9.00 16.13 21.85
N GLY A 292 -10.14 15.66 22.37
CA GLY A 292 -11.29 16.49 22.72
C GLY A 292 -10.93 17.56 23.76
N GLU A 293 -10.22 17.17 24.83
CA GLU A 293 -9.73 18.12 25.85
C GLU A 293 -8.76 19.15 25.26
N PHE A 294 -7.78 18.70 24.46
CA PHE A 294 -6.84 19.58 23.78
C PHE A 294 -7.56 20.62 22.91
N ASN A 295 -8.51 20.20 22.09
CA ASN A 295 -9.28 21.08 21.22
C ASN A 295 -10.10 22.10 22.02
N GLN A 296 -10.68 21.73 23.17
CA GLN A 296 -11.37 22.66 24.06
C GLN A 296 -10.42 23.71 24.65
N ARG A 297 -9.20 23.31 25.03
CA ARG A 297 -8.17 24.26 25.55
C ARG A 297 -7.76 25.25 24.47
N VAL A 298 -7.51 24.80 23.23
CA VAL A 298 -7.17 25.67 22.10
C VAL A 298 -8.31 26.65 21.79
N ALA A 299 -9.57 26.20 21.80
CA ALA A 299 -10.71 27.06 21.56
C ALA A 299 -10.90 28.16 22.62
N LYS A 300 -10.51 27.89 23.88
CA LYS A 300 -10.51 28.90 24.96
C LYS A 300 -9.41 29.96 24.81
N GLN A 301 -8.29 29.60 24.18
CA GLN A 301 -7.18 30.56 23.96
C GLN A 301 -7.41 31.50 22.77
N LYS A 302 -8.33 31.15 21.86
CA LYS A 302 -8.70 31.97 20.69
C LYS A 302 -9.79 33.02 21.00
N LYS A 303 -10.32 33.02 22.22
CA LYS A 303 -11.24 34.04 22.76
C LYS A 303 -10.49 35.03 23.64
#